data_772ff1ca6255d755f0219f76419c24f5
#
_entry.id   772ff1ca6255d755f0219f76419c24f5
#
_cell.length_a   1.000
_cell.length_b   1.000
_cell.length_c   1.000
_cell.angle_alpha   90.00
_cell.angle_beta   90.00
_cell.angle_gamma   90.00
#
_symmetry.space_group_name_H-M   'P 1'
#
loop_
_entity.id
_entity.type
_entity.pdbx_description
1 polymer ?
#
loop_
_entity_poly.entity_id
_entity_poly.type
_entity_poly.pdbx_seq_one_letter_code
_entity_poly.pdbx_strand_id
1 'polypeptide(L)'
;FGPEMICGIAKIDGLLVGIVANKQGLLMNYPEYKENSVGVGGKLYRQGLIKMNEFVTLCARDRIPMIWIQDTTGIDVGDDAEVAELLGLGQSLIYSIQNSDLPMMEITLRKGTAAAHYVLGGPQGNDTNAFSIGTAATEINVMNGETAAAAMYTGKLVREKKAGKDLGPTIDKMNAMINDYNEKSKPAFCAKMGFVDEIVKMPALRNYVLAFTDAAYQNPEKICPIHQMLLPRIIRDEK
;
A
#
# COMPACT_ATOMS: atom_id res chain seq x y z
N PHE A 1 -17.18 -2.61 9.97
CA PHE A 1 -15.82 -2.44 10.49
C PHE A 1 -14.83 -2.42 9.34
N GLY A 2 -13.97 -1.38 9.26
CA GLY A 2 -12.99 -1.20 8.18
C GLY A 2 -13.61 -1.21 6.78
N PRO A 3 -14.54 -0.27 6.48
CA PRO A 3 -15.33 -0.30 5.23
C PRO A 3 -14.50 -0.04 3.98
N GLU A 4 -13.31 0.54 4.12
CA GLU A 4 -12.37 0.79 3.02
C GLU A 4 -11.66 -0.48 2.55
N MET A 5 -11.65 -1.54 3.38
CA MET A 5 -10.96 -2.79 3.08
C MET A 5 -11.94 -3.95 2.89
N ILE A 6 -11.68 -4.75 1.89
CA ILE A 6 -12.33 -6.02 1.61
C ILE A 6 -11.35 -7.11 2.04
N CYS A 7 -11.74 -7.94 3.01
CA CYS A 7 -11.02 -9.14 3.40
C CYS A 7 -11.98 -10.32 3.33
N GLY A 8 -11.62 -11.37 2.63
CA GLY A 8 -12.49 -12.53 2.46
C GLY A 8 -11.80 -13.70 1.81
N ILE A 9 -12.36 -14.88 1.99
CA ILE A 9 -11.88 -16.11 1.38
C ILE A 9 -12.66 -16.37 0.08
N ALA A 10 -11.94 -16.64 -0.98
CA ALA A 10 -12.49 -16.99 -2.29
C ALA A 10 -12.04 -18.39 -2.71
N LYS A 11 -12.69 -18.94 -3.73
CA LYS A 11 -12.23 -20.14 -4.43
C LYS A 11 -11.74 -19.79 -5.82
N ILE A 12 -10.53 -20.20 -6.13
CA ILE A 12 -9.91 -20.06 -7.44
C ILE A 12 -9.58 -21.47 -7.92
N ASP A 13 -10.28 -21.91 -8.95
CA ASP A 13 -10.21 -23.29 -9.47
C ASP A 13 -10.37 -24.37 -8.37
N GLY A 14 -11.31 -24.13 -7.45
CA GLY A 14 -11.60 -25.03 -6.33
C GLY A 14 -10.71 -24.87 -5.10
N LEU A 15 -9.59 -24.15 -5.20
CA LEU A 15 -8.64 -23.90 -4.11
C LEU A 15 -9.00 -22.62 -3.35
N LEU A 16 -8.81 -22.62 -2.03
CA LEU A 16 -9.09 -21.46 -1.19
C LEU A 16 -7.95 -20.43 -1.27
N VAL A 17 -8.31 -19.17 -1.35
CA VAL A 17 -7.36 -18.05 -1.25
C VAL A 17 -7.93 -16.94 -0.39
N GLY A 18 -7.10 -16.32 0.42
CA GLY A 18 -7.43 -15.09 1.13
C GLY A 18 -7.26 -13.89 0.18
N ILE A 19 -8.29 -13.08 0.07
CA ILE A 19 -8.27 -11.84 -0.72
C ILE A 19 -8.28 -10.66 0.22
N VAL A 20 -7.31 -9.76 0.04
CA VAL A 20 -7.31 -8.43 0.63
C VAL A 20 -7.33 -7.41 -0.49
N ALA A 21 -8.31 -6.52 -0.47
CA ALA A 21 -8.42 -5.45 -1.47
C ALA A 21 -8.94 -4.16 -0.83
N ASN A 22 -8.50 -3.01 -1.31
CA ASN A 22 -9.07 -1.74 -0.90
C ASN A 22 -10.22 -1.31 -1.83
N LYS A 23 -11.20 -0.60 -1.27
CA LYS A 23 -12.31 0.00 -2.00
C LYS A 23 -11.96 1.43 -2.41
N GLN A 24 -12.54 1.88 -3.51
CA GLN A 24 -12.57 3.26 -3.94
C GLN A 24 -13.92 3.93 -3.58
N GLY A 25 -13.98 5.25 -3.62
CA GLY A 25 -15.18 6.04 -3.36
C GLY A 25 -15.15 6.79 -2.02
N LEU A 26 -16.28 7.36 -1.63
CA LEU A 26 -16.43 8.11 -0.40
C LEU A 26 -17.06 7.23 0.68
N LEU A 27 -16.60 7.40 1.91
CA LEU A 27 -17.06 6.67 3.09
C LEU A 27 -17.60 7.68 4.08
N MET A 28 -18.93 7.81 4.13
CA MET A 28 -19.60 8.77 4.99
C MET A 28 -19.47 8.37 6.47
N ASN A 29 -19.32 9.37 7.35
CA ASN A 29 -19.11 9.18 8.79
C ASN A 29 -17.94 8.26 9.14
N TYR A 30 -16.86 8.38 8.40
CA TYR A 30 -15.66 7.59 8.55
C TYR A 30 -14.41 8.43 8.23
N PRO A 31 -13.25 8.26 8.88
CA PRO A 31 -12.99 7.28 9.94
C PRO A 31 -13.59 7.70 11.30
N GLU A 32 -13.78 6.73 12.18
CA GLU A 32 -14.43 6.89 13.49
C GLU A 32 -13.70 7.81 14.47
N TYR A 33 -12.40 8.03 14.28
CA TYR A 33 -11.59 8.92 15.12
C TYR A 33 -11.64 10.40 14.66
N LYS A 34 -12.42 10.70 13.62
CA LYS A 34 -12.67 12.08 13.12
C LYS A 34 -14.15 12.34 13.04
N GLU A 35 -14.63 13.27 13.86
CA GLU A 35 -16.04 13.67 13.84
C GLU A 35 -16.44 14.27 12.49
N ASN A 36 -17.64 13.96 12.04
CA ASN A 36 -18.24 14.49 10.80
C ASN A 36 -17.34 14.35 9.55
N SER A 37 -16.48 13.33 9.53
CA SER A 37 -15.53 13.13 8.45
C SER A 37 -16.12 12.34 7.29
N VAL A 38 -15.50 12.53 6.13
CA VAL A 38 -15.72 11.72 4.93
C VAL A 38 -14.41 11.02 4.59
N GLY A 39 -14.38 9.72 4.74
CA GLY A 39 -13.24 8.90 4.34
C GLY A 39 -13.13 8.81 2.82
N VAL A 40 -11.92 8.68 2.34
CA VAL A 40 -11.62 8.54 0.92
C VAL A 40 -11.12 7.12 0.67
N GLY A 41 -11.78 6.41 -0.22
CA GLY A 41 -11.34 5.09 -0.66
C GLY A 41 -9.94 5.14 -1.28
N GLY A 42 -9.20 4.05 -1.12
CA GLY A 42 -7.78 4.00 -1.47
C GLY A 42 -6.84 4.49 -0.37
N LYS A 43 -7.37 5.11 0.68
CA LYS A 43 -6.64 5.50 1.88
C LYS A 43 -6.84 4.43 2.96
N LEU A 44 -5.82 4.18 3.77
CA LEU A 44 -5.90 3.23 4.89
C LEU A 44 -6.18 3.96 6.19
N TYR A 45 -7.09 3.41 6.97
CA TYR A 45 -7.54 3.92 8.25
C TYR A 45 -7.38 2.86 9.34
N ARG A 46 -7.62 3.27 10.59
CA ARG A 46 -7.41 2.43 11.78
C ARG A 46 -8.13 1.08 11.70
N GLN A 47 -9.42 1.09 11.42
CA GLN A 47 -10.21 -0.15 11.39
C GLN A 47 -9.80 -1.09 10.25
N GLY A 48 -9.42 -0.55 9.09
CA GLY A 48 -8.92 -1.34 7.97
C GLY A 48 -7.60 -2.03 8.29
N LEU A 49 -6.67 -1.33 8.97
CA LEU A 49 -5.40 -1.91 9.41
C LEU A 49 -5.63 -3.06 10.41
N ILE A 50 -6.53 -2.89 11.38
CA ILE A 50 -6.90 -3.95 12.34
C ILE A 50 -7.52 -5.13 11.59
N LYS A 51 -8.50 -4.88 10.72
CA LYS A 51 -9.18 -5.91 9.93
C LYS A 51 -8.23 -6.75 9.10
N MET A 52 -7.29 -6.10 8.41
CA MET A 52 -6.28 -6.80 7.62
C MET A 52 -5.35 -7.64 8.50
N ASN A 53 -4.91 -7.11 9.65
CA ASN A 53 -4.05 -7.84 10.56
C ASN A 53 -4.71 -9.12 11.11
N GLU A 54 -5.96 -9.01 11.54
CA GLU A 54 -6.75 -10.18 11.97
C GLU A 54 -6.93 -11.20 10.84
N PHE A 55 -7.17 -10.71 9.62
CA PHE A 55 -7.36 -11.59 8.47
C PHE A 55 -6.07 -12.30 8.03
N VAL A 56 -4.92 -11.62 8.04
CA VAL A 56 -3.60 -12.25 7.81
C VAL A 56 -3.36 -13.36 8.83
N THR A 57 -3.61 -13.09 10.11
CA THR A 57 -3.45 -14.07 11.19
C THR A 57 -4.35 -15.29 11.00
N LEU A 58 -5.60 -15.06 10.56
CA LEU A 58 -6.54 -16.15 10.25
C LEU A 58 -6.03 -17.00 9.08
N CYS A 59 -5.63 -16.37 7.98
CA CYS A 59 -5.10 -17.07 6.82
C CYS A 59 -3.81 -17.85 7.17
N ALA A 60 -2.92 -17.26 7.97
CA ALA A 60 -1.70 -17.92 8.43
C ALA A 60 -2.00 -19.16 9.27
N ARG A 61 -2.93 -19.08 10.23
CA ARG A 61 -3.37 -20.22 11.03
C ARG A 61 -3.91 -21.37 10.18
N ASP A 62 -4.69 -21.05 9.16
CA ASP A 62 -5.40 -22.03 8.33
C ASP A 62 -4.61 -22.38 7.05
N ARG A 63 -3.40 -21.83 6.88
CA ARG A 63 -2.49 -22.02 5.74
C ARG A 63 -3.15 -21.72 4.39
N ILE A 64 -3.90 -20.62 4.32
CA ILE A 64 -4.59 -20.17 3.12
C ILE A 64 -3.70 -19.11 2.40
N PRO A 65 -3.19 -19.38 1.19
CA PRO A 65 -2.40 -18.42 0.42
C PRO A 65 -3.16 -17.11 0.22
N MET A 66 -2.45 -15.97 0.13
CA MET A 66 -3.09 -14.67 0.07
C MET A 66 -2.79 -13.93 -1.23
N ILE A 67 -3.79 -13.18 -1.69
CA ILE A 67 -3.68 -12.26 -2.83
C ILE A 67 -4.06 -10.87 -2.34
N TRP A 68 -3.12 -9.95 -2.49
CA TRP A 68 -3.29 -8.52 -2.20
C TRP A 68 -3.63 -7.78 -3.49
N ILE A 69 -4.71 -7.03 -3.49
CA ILE A 69 -5.15 -6.24 -4.65
C ILE A 69 -5.25 -4.79 -4.21
N GLN A 70 -4.33 -3.96 -4.70
CA GLN A 70 -4.25 -2.60 -4.24
C GLN A 70 -4.48 -1.56 -5.34
N ASP A 71 -5.12 -0.48 -4.92
CA ASP A 71 -5.20 0.81 -5.58
C ASP A 71 -5.21 1.87 -4.48
N THR A 72 -4.03 2.14 -3.87
CA THR A 72 -3.90 2.91 -2.63
C THR A 72 -3.16 4.21 -2.83
N THR A 73 -3.62 5.24 -2.14
CA THR A 73 -3.03 6.59 -2.15
C THR A 73 -2.26 6.93 -0.88
N GLY A 74 -2.30 6.09 0.13
CA GLY A 74 -1.56 6.32 1.38
C GLY A 74 -2.30 5.85 2.63
N ILE A 75 -1.63 5.96 3.77
CA ILE A 75 -2.23 5.84 5.10
C ILE A 75 -2.73 7.22 5.51
N ASP A 76 -3.80 7.29 6.30
CA ASP A 76 -4.29 8.57 6.82
C ASP A 76 -3.23 9.27 7.69
N VAL A 77 -3.26 10.60 7.69
CA VAL A 77 -2.26 11.45 8.34
C VAL A 77 -2.93 12.57 9.14
N GLY A 78 -2.16 13.17 10.03
CA GLY A 78 -2.58 14.28 10.90
C GLY A 78 -2.71 13.83 12.35
N ASP A 79 -2.90 14.80 13.25
CA ASP A 79 -2.88 14.59 14.68
C ASP A 79 -3.88 13.51 15.14
N ASP A 80 -5.11 13.52 14.59
CA ASP A 80 -6.11 12.50 14.91
C ASP A 80 -5.67 11.08 14.49
N ALA A 81 -5.00 10.97 13.34
CA ALA A 81 -4.48 9.70 12.85
C ALA A 81 -3.31 9.19 13.72
N GLU A 82 -2.46 10.09 14.20
CA GLU A 82 -1.37 9.74 15.11
C GLU A 82 -1.91 9.29 16.48
N VAL A 83 -2.88 10.01 17.03
CA VAL A 83 -3.58 9.62 18.27
C VAL A 83 -4.30 8.28 18.11
N ALA A 84 -4.84 7.99 16.92
CA ALA A 84 -5.46 6.72 16.58
C ALA A 84 -4.46 5.57 16.34
N GLU A 85 -3.16 5.81 16.56
CA GLU A 85 -2.06 4.81 16.50
C GLU A 85 -1.90 4.12 15.13
N LEU A 86 -2.20 4.82 14.02
CA LEU A 86 -2.14 4.24 12.68
C LEU A 86 -0.75 3.69 12.32
N LEU A 87 0.31 4.36 12.75
CA LEU A 87 1.68 3.92 12.51
C LEU A 87 1.98 2.59 13.22
N GLY A 88 1.58 2.45 14.48
CA GLY A 88 1.73 1.22 15.27
C GLY A 88 0.91 0.06 14.69
N LEU A 89 -0.31 0.34 14.21
CA LEU A 89 -1.15 -0.65 13.56
C LEU A 89 -0.57 -1.09 12.19
N GLY A 90 -0.02 -0.16 11.42
CA GLY A 90 0.70 -0.47 10.18
C GLY A 90 1.92 -1.36 10.44
N GLN A 91 2.70 -1.05 11.47
CA GLN A 91 3.82 -1.87 11.91
C GLN A 91 3.35 -3.28 12.34
N SER A 92 2.27 -3.38 13.10
CA SER A 92 1.69 -4.66 13.51
C SER A 92 1.28 -5.53 12.32
N LEU A 93 0.67 -4.92 11.31
CA LEU A 93 0.29 -5.63 10.08
C LEU A 93 1.53 -6.12 9.31
N ILE A 94 2.54 -5.28 9.13
CA ILE A 94 3.81 -5.69 8.50
C ILE A 94 4.44 -6.85 9.26
N TYR A 95 4.46 -6.78 10.59
CA TYR A 95 4.97 -7.85 11.43
C TYR A 95 4.21 -9.17 11.21
N SER A 96 2.88 -9.12 11.15
CA SER A 96 2.05 -10.30 10.90
C SER A 96 2.29 -10.90 9.50
N ILE A 97 2.47 -10.05 8.48
CA ILE A 97 2.80 -10.47 7.13
C ILE A 97 4.18 -11.15 7.09
N GLN A 98 5.20 -10.50 7.65
CA GLN A 98 6.58 -11.00 7.61
C GLN A 98 6.81 -12.27 8.44
N ASN A 99 6.03 -12.46 9.50
CA ASN A 99 6.11 -13.67 10.32
C ASN A 99 5.14 -14.79 9.87
N SER A 100 4.34 -14.54 8.85
CA SER A 100 3.56 -15.60 8.23
C SER A 100 4.43 -16.33 7.19
N ASP A 101 4.31 -17.64 7.14
CA ASP A 101 4.95 -18.50 6.14
C ASP A 101 4.08 -18.72 4.89
N LEU A 102 3.06 -17.88 4.72
CA LEU A 102 2.13 -17.97 3.60
C LEU A 102 2.74 -17.51 2.29
N PRO A 103 2.52 -18.24 1.19
CA PRO A 103 2.69 -17.68 -0.13
C PRO A 103 1.75 -16.49 -0.34
N MET A 104 2.29 -15.38 -0.79
CA MET A 104 1.53 -14.16 -1.06
C MET A 104 1.82 -13.65 -2.47
N MET A 105 0.81 -13.10 -3.12
CA MET A 105 0.89 -12.41 -4.40
C MET A 105 0.35 -11.01 -4.25
N GLU A 106 1.00 -10.03 -4.83
CA GLU A 106 0.54 -8.64 -4.85
C GLU A 106 0.15 -8.23 -6.26
N ILE A 107 -0.93 -7.46 -6.38
CA ILE A 107 -1.44 -6.91 -7.63
C ILE A 107 -1.69 -5.42 -7.43
N THR A 108 -0.83 -4.57 -7.99
CA THR A 108 -1.07 -3.13 -8.06
C THR A 108 -1.94 -2.81 -9.27
N LEU A 109 -3.24 -2.58 -9.06
CA LEU A 109 -4.18 -2.29 -10.16
C LEU A 109 -3.93 -0.92 -10.78
N ARG A 110 -3.67 0.10 -9.95
CA ARG A 110 -3.41 1.48 -10.38
C ARG A 110 -2.37 2.13 -9.48
N LYS A 111 -2.73 2.54 -8.29
CA LYS A 111 -1.84 3.28 -7.39
C LYS A 111 -1.29 2.41 -6.28
N GLY A 112 0.02 2.46 -6.11
CA GLY A 112 0.73 1.95 -4.96
C GLY A 112 1.58 3.08 -4.36
N THR A 113 1.04 3.79 -3.35
CA THR A 113 1.69 5.00 -2.85
C THR A 113 2.24 4.81 -1.44
N ALA A 114 3.51 5.15 -1.27
CA ALA A 114 4.20 5.28 0.01
C ALA A 114 4.07 4.05 0.93
N ALA A 115 3.96 4.29 2.24
CA ALA A 115 3.85 3.25 3.25
C ALA A 115 2.61 2.34 3.06
N ALA A 116 1.53 2.85 2.47
CA ALA A 116 0.35 2.03 2.20
C ALA A 116 0.62 0.93 1.16
N HIS A 117 1.41 1.22 0.12
CA HIS A 117 1.86 0.20 -0.83
C HIS A 117 2.65 -0.91 -0.13
N TYR A 118 3.58 -0.53 0.74
CA TYR A 118 4.37 -1.47 1.53
C TYR A 118 3.50 -2.34 2.46
N VAL A 119 2.56 -1.72 3.17
CA VAL A 119 1.65 -2.38 4.12
C VAL A 119 0.67 -3.33 3.43
N LEU A 120 0.30 -3.04 2.18
CA LEU A 120 -0.59 -3.88 1.38
C LEU A 120 0.15 -4.96 0.56
N GLY A 121 1.26 -5.46 1.06
CA GLY A 121 2.01 -6.54 0.44
C GLY A 121 2.95 -6.09 -0.68
N GLY A 122 3.30 -4.81 -0.73
CA GLY A 122 4.26 -4.31 -1.71
C GLY A 122 5.62 -5.01 -1.62
N PRO A 123 6.29 -5.30 -2.75
CA PRO A 123 7.40 -6.25 -2.83
C PRO A 123 8.67 -5.81 -2.12
N GLN A 124 8.94 -4.52 -2.06
CA GLN A 124 10.23 -4.01 -1.54
C GLN A 124 10.41 -4.11 -0.02
N GLY A 125 9.44 -4.57 0.68
CA GLY A 125 9.50 -4.69 2.14
C GLY A 125 8.98 -6.01 2.64
N ASN A 126 8.62 -6.88 1.73
CA ASN A 126 7.93 -8.11 2.07
C ASN A 126 8.60 -9.31 1.39
N ASP A 127 9.55 -9.91 2.09
CA ASP A 127 10.25 -11.11 1.62
C ASP A 127 9.32 -12.34 1.45
N THR A 128 8.05 -12.21 1.82
CA THR A 128 7.05 -13.27 1.71
C THR A 128 6.28 -13.25 0.39
N ASN A 129 6.36 -12.16 -0.37
CA ASN A 129 5.74 -12.10 -1.68
C ASN A 129 6.45 -13.02 -2.67
N ALA A 130 5.70 -13.96 -3.18
CA ALA A 130 6.19 -14.86 -4.22
C ALA A 130 6.17 -14.18 -5.59
N PHE A 131 5.25 -13.22 -5.82
CA PHE A 131 5.07 -12.58 -7.10
C PHE A 131 4.29 -11.26 -6.99
N SER A 132 4.75 -10.24 -7.72
CA SER A 132 4.14 -8.92 -7.76
C SER A 132 3.79 -8.50 -9.19
N ILE A 133 2.56 -8.10 -9.41
CA ILE A 133 2.05 -7.74 -10.73
C ILE A 133 1.58 -6.28 -10.76
N GLY A 134 1.97 -5.57 -11.81
CA GLY A 134 1.37 -4.32 -12.22
C GLY A 134 0.45 -4.46 -13.43
N THR A 135 -0.38 -3.46 -13.66
CA THR A 135 -1.18 -3.29 -14.88
C THR A 135 -0.63 -2.15 -15.73
N ALA A 136 -1.23 -1.92 -16.90
CA ALA A 136 -0.89 -0.76 -17.72
C ALA A 136 -1.21 0.60 -17.04
N ALA A 137 -1.99 0.60 -15.96
CA ALA A 137 -2.36 1.78 -15.19
C ALA A 137 -1.57 1.91 -13.87
N THR A 138 -0.62 1.02 -13.61
CA THR A 138 0.15 1.02 -12.37
C THR A 138 1.02 2.27 -12.26
N GLU A 139 0.94 2.90 -11.10
CA GLU A 139 1.77 4.01 -10.66
C GLU A 139 2.27 3.73 -9.24
N ILE A 140 3.58 3.51 -9.10
CA ILE A 140 4.20 3.28 -7.78
C ILE A 140 5.13 4.46 -7.48
N ASN A 141 4.89 5.12 -6.34
CA ASN A 141 5.66 6.28 -5.91
C ASN A 141 5.54 6.51 -4.40
N VAL A 142 6.43 7.36 -3.87
CA VAL A 142 6.31 7.84 -2.48
C VAL A 142 5.20 8.87 -2.35
N MET A 143 5.07 9.74 -3.34
CA MET A 143 4.01 10.74 -3.50
C MET A 143 3.94 11.18 -4.97
N ASN A 144 2.83 11.74 -5.41
CA ASN A 144 2.75 12.25 -6.77
C ASN A 144 3.64 13.50 -6.97
N GLY A 145 4.00 13.77 -8.21
CA GLY A 145 4.94 14.85 -8.55
C GLY A 145 4.44 16.22 -8.12
N GLU A 146 3.15 16.50 -8.21
CA GLU A 146 2.53 17.76 -7.82
C GLU A 146 2.67 18.01 -6.31
N THR A 147 2.43 16.99 -5.49
CA THR A 147 2.59 17.09 -4.04
C THR A 147 4.05 17.30 -3.65
N ALA A 148 4.97 16.55 -4.25
CA ALA A 148 6.41 16.69 -4.01
C ALA A 148 6.91 18.09 -4.39
N ALA A 149 6.54 18.57 -5.56
CA ALA A 149 6.91 19.89 -6.05
C ALA A 149 6.29 21.02 -5.21
N ALA A 150 5.03 20.88 -4.80
CA ALA A 150 4.40 21.85 -3.90
C ALA A 150 5.13 21.93 -2.55
N ALA A 151 5.48 20.80 -1.96
CA ALA A 151 6.21 20.76 -0.70
C ALA A 151 7.58 21.45 -0.80
N MET A 152 8.32 21.26 -1.90
CA MET A 152 9.64 21.85 -2.09
C MET A 152 9.62 23.33 -2.50
N TYR A 153 8.71 23.71 -3.37
CA TYR A 153 8.81 25.00 -4.06
C TYR A 153 7.83 26.07 -3.58
N THR A 154 6.71 25.73 -2.91
CA THR A 154 5.71 26.73 -2.49
C THR A 154 6.32 27.81 -1.59
N GLY A 155 7.08 27.44 -0.57
CA GLY A 155 7.73 28.39 0.33
C GLY A 155 8.75 29.29 -0.38
N LYS A 156 9.43 28.76 -1.40
CA LYS A 156 10.37 29.52 -2.22
C LYS A 156 9.66 30.50 -3.13
N LEU A 157 8.60 30.08 -3.81
CA LEU A 157 7.78 30.92 -4.69
C LEU A 157 7.16 32.10 -3.92
N VAL A 158 6.65 31.83 -2.68
CA VAL A 158 6.12 32.92 -1.82
C VAL A 158 7.20 33.97 -1.47
N ARG A 159 8.41 33.51 -1.12
CA ARG A 159 9.53 34.43 -0.80
C ARG A 159 9.98 35.22 -2.01
N GLU A 160 10.13 34.60 -3.18
CA GLU A 160 10.54 35.23 -4.41
C GLU A 160 9.48 36.25 -4.87
N LYS A 161 8.19 35.93 -4.79
CA LYS A 161 7.08 36.84 -5.08
C LYS A 161 7.11 38.07 -4.18
N LYS A 162 7.32 37.93 -2.87
CA LYS A 162 7.44 39.04 -1.92
C LYS A 162 8.65 39.93 -2.22
N ALA A 163 9.72 39.35 -2.76
CA ALA A 163 10.93 40.05 -3.13
C ALA A 163 10.89 40.65 -4.54
N GLY A 164 9.76 40.57 -5.25
CA GLY A 164 9.62 41.08 -6.63
C GLY A 164 10.51 40.40 -7.67
N LYS A 165 10.95 39.17 -7.39
CA LYS A 165 11.80 38.39 -8.31
C LYS A 165 10.97 37.70 -9.38
N ASP A 166 11.60 37.43 -10.52
CA ASP A 166 11.03 36.58 -11.55
C ASP A 166 10.82 35.17 -11.01
N LEU A 167 9.60 34.62 -11.13
CA LEU A 167 9.20 33.30 -10.69
C LEU A 167 9.46 32.21 -11.75
N GLY A 168 9.66 32.59 -13.01
CA GLY A 168 9.82 31.69 -14.15
C GLY A 168 10.82 30.54 -13.87
N PRO A 169 12.07 30.85 -13.50
CA PRO A 169 13.08 29.81 -13.25
C PRO A 169 12.74 28.85 -12.13
N THR A 170 11.94 29.26 -11.15
CA THR A 170 11.51 28.38 -10.05
C THR A 170 10.31 27.53 -10.48
N ILE A 171 9.40 28.08 -11.28
CA ILE A 171 8.28 27.33 -11.88
C ILE A 171 8.82 26.27 -12.84
N ASP A 172 9.82 26.58 -13.65
CA ASP A 172 10.43 25.62 -14.57
C ASP A 172 11.05 24.42 -13.82
N LYS A 173 11.74 24.68 -12.72
CA LYS A 173 12.28 23.62 -11.85
C LYS A 173 11.18 22.78 -11.20
N MET A 174 10.10 23.43 -10.79
CA MET A 174 8.93 22.75 -10.23
C MET A 174 8.30 21.81 -11.27
N ASN A 175 8.09 22.28 -12.50
CA ASN A 175 7.54 21.49 -13.58
C ASN A 175 8.47 20.33 -14.00
N ALA A 176 9.77 20.56 -14.04
CA ALA A 176 10.75 19.51 -14.31
C ALA A 176 10.71 18.41 -13.25
N MET A 177 10.55 18.77 -11.98
CA MET A 177 10.40 17.81 -10.88
C MET A 177 9.10 17.02 -11.00
N ILE A 178 7.97 17.67 -11.30
CA ILE A 178 6.69 17.00 -11.52
C ILE A 178 6.83 15.94 -12.63
N ASN A 179 7.41 16.33 -13.76
CA ASN A 179 7.62 15.43 -14.90
C ASN A 179 8.53 14.24 -14.54
N ASP A 180 9.62 14.47 -13.81
CA ASP A 180 10.54 13.40 -13.39
C ASP A 180 9.85 12.38 -12.46
N TYR A 181 9.07 12.86 -11.50
CA TYR A 181 8.28 11.98 -10.62
C TYR A 181 7.24 11.17 -11.38
N ASN A 182 6.51 11.83 -12.29
CA ASN A 182 5.48 11.17 -13.08
C ASN A 182 6.07 10.12 -14.04
N GLU A 183 7.23 10.40 -14.66
CA GLU A 183 7.92 9.40 -15.50
C GLU A 183 8.42 8.20 -14.67
N LYS A 184 8.94 8.45 -13.46
CA LYS A 184 9.48 7.41 -12.57
C LYS A 184 8.39 6.58 -11.86
N SER A 185 7.13 6.98 -11.93
CA SER A 185 6.00 6.19 -11.41
C SER A 185 5.33 5.30 -12.45
N LYS A 186 5.65 5.46 -13.73
CA LYS A 186 5.02 4.71 -14.84
C LYS A 186 5.31 3.21 -14.80
N PRO A 187 4.39 2.38 -15.34
CA PRO A 187 4.53 0.92 -15.31
C PRO A 187 5.86 0.40 -15.85
N ALA A 188 6.33 0.94 -16.97
CA ALA A 188 7.59 0.53 -17.57
C ALA A 188 8.81 0.82 -16.68
N PHE A 189 8.79 1.96 -15.96
CA PHE A 189 9.82 2.27 -14.98
C PHE A 189 9.73 1.35 -13.77
N CYS A 190 8.51 1.11 -13.25
CA CYS A 190 8.28 0.23 -12.12
C CYS A 190 8.80 -1.19 -12.39
N ALA A 191 8.51 -1.75 -13.56
CA ALA A 191 9.02 -3.05 -13.97
C ALA A 191 10.55 -3.05 -14.13
N LYS A 192 11.13 -2.01 -14.77
CA LYS A 192 12.57 -1.86 -14.92
C LYS A 192 13.32 -1.82 -13.59
N MET A 193 12.71 -1.21 -12.58
CA MET A 193 13.31 -1.07 -11.24
C MET A 193 13.01 -2.24 -10.30
N GLY A 194 12.21 -3.21 -10.74
CA GLY A 194 11.80 -4.35 -9.92
C GLY A 194 10.77 -3.99 -8.84
N PHE A 195 9.99 -2.90 -9.03
CA PHE A 195 8.87 -2.57 -8.15
C PHE A 195 7.69 -3.52 -8.37
N VAL A 196 7.61 -4.09 -9.55
CA VAL A 196 6.75 -5.22 -9.91
C VAL A 196 7.54 -6.18 -10.78
N ASP A 197 7.23 -7.46 -10.71
CA ASP A 197 7.89 -8.49 -11.52
C ASP A 197 7.43 -8.44 -12.98
N GLU A 198 6.16 -8.11 -13.20
CA GLU A 198 5.59 -8.05 -14.54
C GLU A 198 4.44 -7.04 -14.66
N ILE A 199 4.29 -6.46 -15.86
CA ILE A 199 3.13 -5.64 -16.25
C ILE A 199 2.21 -6.48 -17.11
N VAL A 200 1.01 -6.74 -16.61
CA VAL A 200 0.05 -7.68 -17.18
C VAL A 200 -1.17 -6.95 -17.77
N LYS A 201 -1.64 -7.42 -18.91
CA LYS A 201 -2.93 -6.97 -19.45
C LYS A 201 -4.08 -7.51 -18.60
N MET A 202 -5.07 -6.69 -18.28
CA MET A 202 -6.22 -7.08 -17.44
C MET A 202 -6.88 -8.42 -17.84
N PRO A 203 -7.11 -8.74 -19.12
CA PRO A 203 -7.67 -10.06 -19.49
C PRO A 203 -6.79 -11.25 -19.13
N ALA A 204 -5.46 -11.05 -19.01
CA ALA A 204 -4.52 -12.11 -18.66
C ALA A 204 -4.35 -12.29 -17.13
N LEU A 205 -4.77 -11.31 -16.33
CA LEU A 205 -4.59 -11.31 -14.88
C LEU A 205 -5.10 -12.58 -14.20
N ARG A 206 -6.25 -13.10 -14.67
CA ARG A 206 -6.81 -14.35 -14.14
C ARG A 206 -5.86 -15.53 -14.26
N ASN A 207 -5.09 -15.63 -15.35
CA ASN A 207 -4.15 -16.73 -15.58
C ASN A 207 -3.00 -16.70 -14.57
N TYR A 208 -2.52 -15.50 -14.22
CA TYR A 208 -1.48 -15.33 -13.19
C TYR A 208 -1.99 -15.69 -11.80
N VAL A 209 -3.21 -15.31 -11.48
CA VAL A 209 -3.88 -15.67 -10.22
C VAL A 209 -4.06 -17.19 -10.12
N LEU A 210 -4.46 -17.85 -11.20
CA LEU A 210 -4.57 -19.32 -11.26
C LEU A 210 -3.21 -19.98 -11.06
N ALA A 211 -2.20 -19.54 -11.80
CA ALA A 211 -0.84 -20.10 -11.72
C ALA A 211 -0.24 -19.90 -10.32
N PHE A 212 -0.41 -18.73 -9.71
CA PHE A 212 0.02 -18.49 -8.33
C PHE A 212 -0.68 -19.44 -7.35
N THR A 213 -2.01 -19.56 -7.46
CA THR A 213 -2.80 -20.39 -6.54
C THR A 213 -2.38 -21.86 -6.63
N ASP A 214 -2.22 -22.37 -7.83
CA ASP A 214 -1.75 -23.74 -8.07
C ASP A 214 -0.34 -23.97 -7.50
N ALA A 215 0.60 -23.09 -7.80
CA ALA A 215 1.96 -23.16 -7.29
C ALA A 215 2.03 -23.08 -5.76
N ALA A 216 1.22 -22.23 -5.14
CA ALA A 216 1.17 -22.08 -3.69
C ALA A 216 0.72 -23.36 -2.98
N TYR A 217 -0.20 -24.11 -3.57
CA TYR A 217 -0.65 -25.38 -3.01
C TYR A 217 0.29 -26.57 -3.32
N GLN A 218 1.16 -26.45 -4.32
CA GLN A 218 2.20 -27.43 -4.59
C GLN A 218 3.38 -27.35 -3.62
N ASN A 219 3.55 -26.24 -2.91
CA ASN A 219 4.62 -26.06 -1.93
C ASN A 219 4.06 -25.68 -0.55
N PRO A 220 3.41 -26.63 0.16
CA PRO A 220 2.75 -26.36 1.43
C PRO A 220 3.72 -26.11 2.60
N GLU A 221 4.99 -26.44 2.46
CA GLU A 221 6.01 -26.35 3.51
C GLU A 221 7.01 -25.22 3.25
N LYS A 222 6.53 -24.05 2.90
CA LYS A 222 7.40 -22.87 2.77
C LYS A 222 8.00 -22.52 4.13
N ILE A 223 9.29 -22.73 4.28
CA ILE A 223 10.05 -22.24 5.45
C ILE A 223 10.40 -20.78 5.19
N CYS A 224 9.67 -19.89 5.83
CA CYS A 224 10.10 -18.50 5.94
C CYS A 224 10.98 -18.34 7.18
N PRO A 225 12.12 -17.64 7.08
CA PRO A 225 12.86 -17.25 8.25
C PRO A 225 11.99 -16.36 9.14
N ILE A 226 11.96 -16.64 10.43
CA ILE A 226 11.21 -15.82 11.38
C ILE A 226 11.95 -14.49 11.52
N HIS A 227 11.32 -13.41 11.10
CA HIS A 227 11.80 -12.06 11.33
C HIS A 227 11.48 -11.64 12.77
N GLN A 228 12.49 -11.46 13.58
CA GLN A 228 12.31 -10.92 14.91
C GLN A 228 12.27 -9.39 14.83
N MET A 229 11.08 -8.83 14.94
CA MET A 229 10.91 -7.39 15.07
C MET A 229 10.70 -7.04 16.55
N LEU A 230 11.63 -6.31 17.11
CA LEU A 230 11.44 -5.71 18.42
C LEU A 230 10.48 -4.52 18.28
N LEU A 231 9.27 -4.68 18.76
CA LEU A 231 8.35 -3.57 18.88
C LEU A 231 8.89 -2.58 19.91
N PRO A 232 9.06 -1.30 19.59
CA PRO A 232 9.40 -0.30 20.58
C PRO A 232 8.28 -0.27 21.63
N ARG A 233 8.61 -0.56 22.86
CA ARG A 233 7.67 -0.35 23.97
C ARG A 233 7.49 1.14 24.16
N ILE A 234 6.31 1.63 23.87
CA ILE A 234 5.92 2.96 24.29
C ILE A 234 5.69 2.87 25.80
N ILE A 235 6.67 3.34 26.56
CA ILE A 235 6.50 3.53 27.99
C ILE A 235 5.60 4.76 28.11
N ARG A 236 4.32 4.54 28.39
CA ARG A 236 3.45 5.62 28.83
C ARG A 236 3.89 5.97 30.24
N ASP A 237 4.48 7.12 30.41
CA ASP A 237 4.59 7.71 31.73
C ASP A 237 3.16 8.00 32.18
N GLU A 238 2.64 7.17 33.09
CA GLU A 238 1.43 7.49 33.84
C GLU A 238 1.75 8.71 34.67
N LYS A 239 1.23 9.87 34.27
CA LYS A 239 1.13 11.06 35.09
C LYS A 239 -0.23 11.16 35.69
#